data_91865a7f172fab70ab9fdbafa8ac891b
#
_entry.id   91865a7f172fab70ab9fdbafa8ac891b
#
_cell.length_a   1.000
_cell.length_b   1.000
_cell.length_c   1.000
_cell.angle_alpha   90.00
_cell.angle_beta   90.00
_cell.angle_gamma   90.00
#
_symmetry.space_group_name_H-M   'P 1'
#
loop_
_entity.id
_entity.type
_entity.pdbx_description
1 polymer ?
#
loop_
_entity_poly.entity_id
_entity_poly.type
_entity_poly.pdbx_seq_one_letter_code
_entity_poly.pdbx_strand_id
1 'polypeptide(L)'
;QGRQLLNLDSEDEGIALAGCAGGGTALLTLPLNRASLTDKEKYLVPVEIGITGLLGGHSGSEIDKGRANADYELAEVLQTLKSQMEYRLLDFSGGNKDNAIPREAMASIYVQPEDKERLQEMISKINQRKQQKYALTDPEYKIVVTIGKENEKVVPEGINMLSENSTTTVVDFIVALPNGVQEMSLE
;
A
#
# COMPACT_ATOMS: atom_id res chain seq x y z
N GLN A 1 29.72 27.89 -16.45
CA GLN A 1 29.44 26.46 -16.22
C GLN A 1 30.70 25.81 -15.67
N GLY A 2 30.61 25.18 -14.48
CA GLY A 2 31.69 24.42 -13.88
C GLY A 2 32.08 23.23 -14.78
N ARG A 3 33.36 22.94 -14.89
CA ARG A 3 33.88 21.81 -15.64
C ARG A 3 34.21 20.59 -14.75
N GLN A 4 34.12 20.78 -13.43
CA GLN A 4 34.38 19.75 -12.45
C GLN A 4 33.33 19.87 -11.33
N LEU A 5 32.81 18.75 -10.87
CA LEU A 5 31.90 18.64 -9.75
C LEU A 5 32.55 17.69 -8.73
N LEU A 6 32.67 18.14 -7.50
CA LEU A 6 33.02 17.30 -6.37
C LEU A 6 31.80 17.20 -5.48
N ASN A 7 31.20 16.02 -5.43
CA ASN A 7 30.10 15.71 -4.52
C ASN A 7 30.69 15.06 -3.25
N LEU A 8 30.44 15.66 -2.10
CA LEU A 8 30.92 15.17 -0.79
C LEU A 8 29.83 14.41 -0.01
N ASP A 9 28.68 14.19 -0.64
CA ASP A 9 27.55 13.45 -0.07
C ASP A 9 27.71 11.94 -0.34
N SER A 10 28.73 11.34 0.34
CA SER A 10 28.97 9.90 0.34
C SER A 10 29.08 9.42 1.78
N GLU A 11 28.42 8.31 2.10
CA GLU A 11 28.40 7.72 3.44
C GLU A 11 29.64 6.83 3.70
N ASP A 12 30.39 6.44 2.65
CA ASP A 12 31.54 5.54 2.75
C ASP A 12 32.84 6.32 2.87
N GLU A 13 33.51 6.20 4.03
CA GLU A 13 34.81 6.82 4.25
C GLU A 13 35.89 6.22 3.37
N GLY A 14 36.71 7.10 2.76
CA GLY A 14 37.88 6.70 1.98
C GLY A 14 37.55 6.14 0.58
N ILE A 15 36.31 6.16 0.15
CA ILE A 15 35.89 5.71 -1.17
C ILE A 15 35.56 6.91 -2.06
N ALA A 16 36.16 6.95 -3.25
CA ALA A 16 35.82 7.91 -4.29
C ALA A 16 35.01 7.20 -5.39
N LEU A 17 33.71 7.53 -5.50
CA LEU A 17 32.83 7.01 -6.53
C LEU A 17 32.96 7.86 -7.79
N ALA A 18 33.34 7.24 -8.90
CA ALA A 18 33.50 7.91 -10.19
C ALA A 18 32.19 8.00 -11.01
N GLY A 19 31.11 7.39 -10.55
CA GLY A 19 29.80 7.40 -11.16
C GLY A 19 28.71 6.95 -10.21
N CYS A 20 27.46 7.12 -10.62
CA CYS A 20 26.31 6.64 -9.88
C CYS A 20 25.25 6.10 -10.86
N ALA A 21 24.34 5.28 -10.34
CA ALA A 21 23.17 4.87 -11.10
C ALA A 21 22.29 6.08 -11.45
N GLY A 22 21.68 6.05 -12.61
CA GLY A 22 20.67 7.03 -12.99
C GLY A 22 19.38 6.80 -12.19
N GLY A 23 18.58 7.85 -12.02
CA GLY A 23 17.28 7.79 -11.40
C GLY A 23 16.23 8.56 -12.21
N GLY A 24 14.97 8.21 -12.01
CA GLY A 24 13.85 8.92 -12.60
C GLY A 24 12.62 8.79 -11.70
N THR A 25 11.81 9.85 -11.65
CA THR A 25 10.52 9.88 -10.95
C THR A 25 9.40 9.94 -11.97
N ALA A 26 8.43 9.03 -11.86
CA ALA A 26 7.21 9.05 -12.65
C ALA A 26 6.04 9.45 -11.75
N LEU A 27 5.35 10.54 -12.11
CA LEU A 27 4.11 10.94 -11.48
C LEU A 27 2.93 10.38 -12.29
N LEU A 28 2.19 9.47 -11.69
CA LEU A 28 1.05 8.83 -12.32
C LEU A 28 -0.25 9.40 -11.75
N THR A 29 -1.17 9.79 -12.61
CA THR A 29 -2.50 10.29 -12.23
C THR A 29 -3.56 9.37 -12.80
N LEU A 30 -4.32 8.74 -11.90
CA LEU A 30 -5.41 7.83 -12.26
C LEU A 30 -6.75 8.55 -12.10
N PRO A 31 -7.55 8.75 -13.17
CA PRO A 31 -8.88 9.31 -13.07
C PRO A 31 -9.82 8.32 -12.40
N LEU A 32 -10.44 8.71 -11.29
CA LEU A 32 -11.35 7.88 -10.51
C LEU A 32 -12.71 8.56 -10.37
N ASN A 33 -13.78 7.78 -10.48
CA ASN A 33 -15.14 8.23 -10.28
C ASN A 33 -15.60 7.89 -8.85
N ARG A 34 -16.26 8.84 -8.23
CA ARG A 34 -16.96 8.65 -6.96
C ARG A 34 -18.46 8.57 -7.20
N ALA A 35 -19.16 7.78 -6.40
CA ALA A 35 -20.60 7.61 -6.47
C ALA A 35 -21.22 7.76 -5.09
N SER A 36 -22.42 8.34 -5.07
CA SER A 36 -23.23 8.36 -3.86
C SER A 36 -23.69 6.93 -3.52
N LEU A 37 -23.94 6.70 -2.26
CA LEU A 37 -24.44 5.41 -1.79
C LEU A 37 -25.87 5.17 -2.25
N THR A 38 -26.15 3.94 -2.61
CA THR A 38 -27.51 3.45 -2.81
C THR A 38 -28.20 3.19 -1.48
N ASP A 39 -29.53 3.01 -1.46
CA ASP A 39 -30.26 2.71 -0.23
C ASP A 39 -29.77 1.41 0.45
N LYS A 40 -29.29 0.46 -0.32
CA LYS A 40 -28.72 -0.81 0.20
C LYS A 40 -27.35 -0.61 0.86
N GLU A 41 -26.62 0.40 0.45
CA GLU A 41 -25.26 0.69 0.95
C GLU A 41 -25.26 1.59 2.18
N LYS A 42 -26.43 2.07 2.62
CA LYS A 42 -26.54 2.90 3.85
C LYS A 42 -26.18 2.17 5.15
N TYR A 43 -26.17 0.84 5.12
CA TYR A 43 -25.90 -0.02 6.28
C TYR A 43 -24.51 -0.67 6.24
N LEU A 44 -23.67 -0.28 5.30
CA LEU A 44 -22.31 -0.79 5.23
C LEU A 44 -21.53 -0.43 6.51
N VAL A 45 -20.65 -1.33 6.92
CA VAL A 45 -19.80 -1.17 8.10
C VAL A 45 -18.43 -0.61 7.66
N PRO A 46 -17.96 0.47 8.30
CA PRO A 46 -16.62 0.98 8.01
C PRO A 46 -15.57 0.05 8.59
N VAL A 47 -14.53 -0.16 7.80
CA VAL A 47 -13.36 -0.94 8.19
C VAL A 47 -12.10 -0.18 7.77
N GLU A 48 -11.20 0.00 8.71
CA GLU A 48 -9.86 0.49 8.43
C GLU A 48 -8.89 -0.70 8.41
N ILE A 49 -8.12 -0.79 7.34
CA ILE A 49 -7.09 -1.82 7.16
C ILE A 49 -5.76 -1.11 6.97
N GLY A 50 -4.77 -1.45 7.80
CA GLY A 50 -3.44 -0.88 7.72
C GLY A 50 -2.34 -1.93 7.65
N ILE A 51 -1.28 -1.60 6.94
CA ILE A 51 0.01 -2.30 7.01
C ILE A 51 0.93 -1.47 7.90
N THR A 52 1.56 -2.10 8.88
CA THR A 52 2.47 -1.44 9.83
C THR A 52 3.63 -2.35 10.19
N GLY A 53 4.62 -1.79 10.91
CA GLY A 53 5.77 -2.54 11.41
C GLY A 53 6.85 -2.85 10.38
N LEU A 54 6.82 -2.18 9.22
CA LEU A 54 7.85 -2.38 8.19
C LEU A 54 9.08 -1.53 8.49
N LEU A 55 10.26 -2.06 8.13
CA LEU A 55 11.53 -1.35 8.31
C LEU A 55 11.69 -0.21 7.30
N GLY A 56 11.17 -0.38 6.08
CA GLY A 56 11.38 0.58 5.01
C GLY A 56 12.85 0.68 4.61
N GLY A 57 13.26 1.83 4.11
CA GLY A 57 14.64 2.10 3.71
C GLY A 57 14.71 3.01 2.50
N HIS A 58 15.92 3.32 2.06
CA HIS A 58 16.16 4.11 0.86
C HIS A 58 15.80 3.28 -0.38
N SER A 59 14.97 3.82 -1.27
CA SER A 59 14.47 3.11 -2.47
C SER A 59 15.54 2.78 -3.52
N GLY A 60 16.72 3.36 -3.39
CA GLY A 60 17.90 3.04 -4.22
C GLY A 60 18.86 2.11 -3.47
N SER A 61 19.59 2.62 -2.49
CA SER A 61 20.70 1.92 -1.82
C SER A 61 20.28 0.72 -0.97
N GLU A 62 19.00 0.56 -0.66
CA GLU A 62 18.49 -0.54 0.18
C GLU A 62 17.40 -1.38 -0.51
N ILE A 63 17.17 -1.16 -1.80
CA ILE A 63 16.13 -1.89 -2.56
C ILE A 63 16.40 -3.39 -2.66
N ASP A 64 17.67 -3.78 -2.63
CA ASP A 64 18.15 -5.16 -2.66
C ASP A 64 17.88 -5.95 -1.38
N LYS A 65 17.54 -5.27 -0.28
CA LYS A 65 17.25 -5.92 1.02
C LYS A 65 15.93 -6.70 1.05
N GLY A 66 15.13 -6.61 -0.01
CA GLY A 66 13.87 -7.37 -0.14
C GLY A 66 12.80 -7.01 0.89
N ARG A 67 12.85 -5.79 1.43
CA ARG A 67 11.86 -5.30 2.40
C ARG A 67 10.50 -5.08 1.75
N ALA A 68 9.45 -5.23 2.54
CA ALA A 68 8.08 -5.01 2.10
C ALA A 68 7.83 -3.52 1.82
N ASN A 69 7.00 -3.27 0.81
CA ASN A 69 6.44 -1.96 0.48
C ASN A 69 4.98 -1.93 0.95
N ALA A 70 4.67 -1.08 1.93
CA ALA A 70 3.36 -1.06 2.56
C ALA A 70 2.21 -0.78 1.58
N ASP A 71 2.41 0.10 0.60
CA ASP A 71 1.39 0.44 -0.40
C ASP A 71 1.06 -0.77 -1.28
N TYR A 72 2.10 -1.46 -1.75
CA TYR A 72 1.93 -2.68 -2.54
C TYR A 72 1.27 -3.79 -1.73
N GLU A 73 1.73 -4.04 -0.51
CA GLU A 73 1.20 -5.06 0.39
C GLU A 73 -0.27 -4.83 0.74
N LEU A 74 -0.66 -3.57 1.00
CA LEU A 74 -2.06 -3.20 1.25
C LEU A 74 -2.93 -3.43 0.02
N ALA A 75 -2.44 -3.05 -1.16
CA ALA A 75 -3.17 -3.28 -2.41
C ALA A 75 -3.37 -4.79 -2.70
N GLU A 76 -2.36 -5.65 -2.45
CA GLU A 76 -2.51 -7.11 -2.56
C GLU A 76 -3.56 -7.67 -1.57
N VAL A 77 -3.60 -7.13 -0.34
CA VAL A 77 -4.63 -7.49 0.64
C VAL A 77 -6.02 -7.13 0.10
N LEU A 78 -6.20 -5.90 -0.36
CA LEU A 78 -7.47 -5.42 -0.91
C LEU A 78 -7.90 -6.21 -2.15
N GLN A 79 -6.97 -6.54 -3.06
CA GLN A 79 -7.24 -7.37 -4.23
C GLN A 79 -7.70 -8.79 -3.82
N THR A 80 -7.05 -9.37 -2.82
CA THR A 80 -7.44 -10.67 -2.28
C THR A 80 -8.84 -10.62 -1.67
N LEU A 81 -9.16 -9.59 -0.92
CA LEU A 81 -10.51 -9.39 -0.36
C LEU A 81 -11.53 -9.24 -1.48
N LYS A 82 -11.26 -8.43 -2.51
CA LYS A 82 -12.16 -8.20 -3.64
C LYS A 82 -12.51 -9.47 -4.41
N SER A 83 -11.61 -10.44 -4.46
CA SER A 83 -11.87 -11.74 -5.09
C SER A 83 -12.87 -12.61 -4.32
N GLN A 84 -13.19 -12.28 -3.08
CA GLN A 84 -14.00 -13.10 -2.17
C GLN A 84 -15.22 -12.39 -1.60
N MET A 85 -15.22 -11.05 -1.57
CA MET A 85 -16.33 -10.25 -1.05
C MET A 85 -16.39 -8.89 -1.74
N GLU A 86 -17.57 -8.30 -1.75
CA GLU A 86 -17.77 -6.94 -2.23
C GLU A 86 -17.43 -5.94 -1.13
N TYR A 87 -16.69 -4.89 -1.49
CA TYR A 87 -16.47 -3.73 -0.63
C TYR A 87 -16.40 -2.44 -1.46
N ARG A 88 -16.57 -1.31 -0.80
CA ARG A 88 -16.39 0.02 -1.39
C ARG A 88 -15.19 0.69 -0.76
N LEU A 89 -14.30 1.23 -1.56
CA LEU A 89 -13.13 1.96 -1.10
C LEU A 89 -13.48 3.45 -0.94
N LEU A 90 -13.22 3.99 0.24
CA LEU A 90 -13.35 5.41 0.52
C LEU A 90 -12.02 6.14 0.29
N ASP A 91 -10.95 5.62 0.88
CA ASP A 91 -9.62 6.21 0.84
C ASP A 91 -8.51 5.15 0.87
N PHE A 92 -7.38 5.50 0.27
CA PHE A 92 -6.14 4.74 0.30
C PHE A 92 -4.99 5.72 0.42
N SER A 93 -4.15 5.54 1.41
CA SER A 93 -3.00 6.41 1.65
C SER A 93 -1.79 5.63 2.15
N GLY A 94 -0.61 6.03 1.72
CA GLY A 94 0.65 5.49 2.17
C GLY A 94 1.81 6.21 1.51
N GLY A 95 3.03 5.88 1.93
CA GLY A 95 4.24 6.52 1.47
C GLY A 95 4.23 8.05 1.64
N ASN A 96 5.34 8.64 1.98
CA ASN A 96 5.44 10.08 2.15
C ASN A 96 6.71 10.68 1.53
N LYS A 97 7.54 9.86 0.92
CA LYS A 97 8.79 10.21 0.28
C LYS A 97 8.98 9.38 -0.99
N ASP A 98 9.43 10.03 -2.05
CA ASP A 98 9.71 9.42 -3.35
C ASP A 98 10.98 8.55 -3.34
N ASN A 99 11.87 8.76 -2.39
CA ASN A 99 13.11 8.01 -2.22
C ASN A 99 13.11 7.05 -1.02
N ALA A 100 11.95 6.74 -0.46
CA ALA A 100 11.82 5.82 0.68
C ALA A 100 10.80 4.71 0.40
N ILE A 101 11.15 3.47 0.74
CA ILE A 101 10.22 2.34 0.71
C ILE A 101 9.12 2.60 1.75
N PRO A 102 7.82 2.63 1.38
CA PRO A 102 6.74 2.87 2.31
C PRO A 102 6.72 1.89 3.48
N ARG A 103 6.67 2.43 4.70
CA ARG A 103 6.67 1.65 5.94
C ARG A 103 5.27 1.36 6.48
N GLU A 104 4.33 2.21 6.09
CA GLU A 104 2.94 2.18 6.55
C GLU A 104 2.02 2.57 5.40
N ALA A 105 0.87 1.93 5.35
CA ALA A 105 -0.22 2.28 4.45
C ALA A 105 -1.55 2.00 5.13
N MET A 106 -2.58 2.76 4.77
CA MET A 106 -3.92 2.67 5.33
C MET A 106 -4.98 2.73 4.23
N ALA A 107 -6.02 1.93 4.36
CA ALA A 107 -7.22 2.01 3.53
C ALA A 107 -8.48 2.03 4.40
N SER A 108 -9.42 2.89 4.02
CA SER A 108 -10.77 2.91 4.58
C SER A 108 -11.72 2.28 3.59
N ILE A 109 -12.32 1.17 3.95
CA ILE A 109 -13.30 0.45 3.13
C ILE A 109 -14.63 0.31 3.86
N TYR A 110 -15.66 -0.06 3.13
CA TYR A 110 -16.98 -0.36 3.65
C TYR A 110 -17.43 -1.71 3.14
N VAL A 111 -17.91 -2.56 4.06
CA VAL A 111 -18.33 -3.94 3.78
C VAL A 111 -19.76 -4.19 4.23
N GLN A 112 -20.41 -5.24 3.74
CA GLN A 112 -21.67 -5.68 4.26
C GLN A 112 -21.53 -6.18 5.70
N PRO A 113 -22.51 -5.95 6.59
CA PRO A 113 -22.43 -6.40 7.99
C PRO A 113 -22.16 -7.90 8.13
N GLU A 114 -22.73 -8.73 7.24
CA GLU A 114 -22.56 -10.18 7.20
C GLU A 114 -21.15 -10.65 6.80
N ASP A 115 -20.36 -9.79 6.16
CA ASP A 115 -19.01 -10.13 5.71
C ASP A 115 -17.93 -9.86 6.77
N LYS A 116 -18.25 -9.26 7.91
CA LYS A 116 -17.25 -8.87 8.93
C LYS A 116 -16.43 -10.02 9.46
N GLU A 117 -17.06 -11.10 9.85
CA GLU A 117 -16.35 -12.27 10.39
C GLU A 117 -15.45 -12.90 9.32
N ARG A 118 -15.98 -13.05 8.11
CA ARG A 118 -15.24 -13.56 6.97
C ARG A 118 -14.01 -12.68 6.64
N LEU A 119 -14.18 -11.37 6.68
CA LEU A 119 -13.08 -10.41 6.48
C LEU A 119 -11.99 -10.60 7.54
N GLN A 120 -12.35 -10.71 8.82
CA GLN A 120 -11.39 -10.91 9.91
C GLN A 120 -10.60 -12.22 9.75
N GLU A 121 -11.29 -13.31 9.40
CA GLU A 121 -10.65 -14.59 9.15
C GLU A 121 -9.68 -14.53 7.97
N MET A 122 -10.10 -13.90 6.87
CA MET A 122 -9.26 -13.74 5.68
C MET A 122 -8.01 -12.94 6.01
N ILE A 123 -8.16 -11.78 6.66
CA ILE A 123 -7.02 -10.94 7.04
C ILE A 123 -6.08 -11.67 8.00
N SER A 124 -6.61 -12.42 8.97
CA SER A 124 -5.79 -13.22 9.88
C SER A 124 -4.91 -14.23 9.10
N LYS A 125 -5.50 -14.95 8.14
CA LYS A 125 -4.78 -15.91 7.29
C LYS A 125 -3.75 -15.22 6.40
N ILE A 126 -4.08 -14.07 5.83
CA ILE A 126 -3.14 -13.29 5.00
C ILE A 126 -1.99 -12.79 5.88
N ASN A 127 -2.28 -12.20 7.04
CA ASN A 127 -1.28 -11.68 7.96
C ASN A 127 -0.27 -12.76 8.37
N GLN A 128 -0.73 -13.96 8.75
CA GLN A 128 0.15 -15.07 9.09
C GLN A 128 1.10 -15.45 7.96
N ARG A 129 0.58 -15.55 6.73
CA ARG A 129 1.40 -15.85 5.53
C ARG A 129 2.42 -14.78 5.24
N LYS A 130 2.04 -13.49 5.36
CA LYS A 130 2.91 -12.35 5.11
C LYS A 130 4.00 -12.24 6.19
N GLN A 131 3.67 -12.46 7.46
CA GLN A 131 4.66 -12.52 8.53
C GLN A 131 5.70 -13.61 8.31
N GLN A 132 5.30 -14.78 7.80
CA GLN A 132 6.25 -15.82 7.42
C GLN A 132 7.14 -15.41 6.23
N LYS A 133 6.54 -14.77 5.20
CA LYS A 133 7.27 -14.28 4.02
C LYS A 133 8.34 -13.26 4.41
N TYR A 134 8.02 -12.35 5.30
CA TYR A 134 8.86 -11.22 5.67
C TYR A 134 9.57 -11.39 7.03
N ALA A 135 9.62 -12.59 7.57
CA ALA A 135 10.18 -12.86 8.91
C ALA A 135 11.62 -12.35 9.11
N LEU A 136 12.43 -12.30 8.04
CA LEU A 136 13.82 -11.84 8.09
C LEU A 136 13.98 -10.35 7.73
N THR A 137 13.14 -9.84 6.83
CA THR A 137 13.28 -8.48 6.30
C THR A 137 12.44 -7.46 7.03
N ASP A 138 11.27 -7.86 7.54
CA ASP A 138 10.32 -7.02 8.27
C ASP A 138 9.68 -7.83 9.40
N PRO A 139 10.43 -8.16 10.47
CA PRO A 139 9.98 -9.08 11.53
C PRO A 139 8.73 -8.59 12.29
N GLU A 140 8.49 -7.27 12.31
CA GLU A 140 7.34 -6.64 12.96
C GLU A 140 6.15 -6.45 11.99
N TYR A 141 6.21 -7.03 10.76
CA TYR A 141 5.12 -6.93 9.79
C TYR A 141 3.78 -7.28 10.41
N LYS A 142 2.81 -6.40 10.24
CA LYS A 142 1.48 -6.59 10.80
C LYS A 142 0.41 -5.94 9.93
N ILE A 143 -0.68 -6.68 9.70
CA ILE A 143 -1.93 -6.13 9.21
C ILE A 143 -2.80 -5.79 10.40
N VAL A 144 -3.18 -4.52 10.54
CA VAL A 144 -4.10 -4.04 11.56
C VAL A 144 -5.47 -3.80 10.96
N VAL A 145 -6.53 -4.14 11.70
CA VAL A 145 -7.91 -3.97 11.27
C VAL A 145 -8.72 -3.36 12.39
N THR A 146 -9.44 -2.30 12.07
CA THR A 146 -10.44 -1.70 12.97
C THR A 146 -11.79 -1.76 12.29
N ILE A 147 -12.76 -2.38 12.94
CA ILE A 147 -14.14 -2.50 12.44
C ILE A 147 -15.04 -1.60 13.27
N GLY A 148 -15.80 -0.75 12.60
CA GLY A 148 -16.79 0.13 13.24
C GLY A 148 -17.99 -0.65 13.79
N LYS A 149 -18.75 0.01 14.66
CA LYS A 149 -19.96 -0.59 15.30
C LYS A 149 -21.14 -0.61 14.33
N GLU A 150 -21.97 -1.65 14.44
CA GLU A 150 -23.10 -1.92 13.54
C GLU A 150 -24.26 -0.92 13.58
N ASN A 151 -24.45 -0.14 14.63
CA ASN A 151 -25.69 0.61 14.86
C ASN A 151 -25.57 2.14 14.84
N GLU A 152 -24.45 2.66 14.49
CA GLU A 152 -24.36 4.07 14.12
C GLU A 152 -24.78 4.17 12.65
N LYS A 153 -25.53 5.20 12.26
CA LYS A 153 -25.75 5.52 10.83
C LYS A 153 -24.37 5.68 10.20
N VAL A 154 -23.89 4.57 9.67
CA VAL A 154 -22.48 4.27 9.59
C VAL A 154 -21.81 5.02 8.46
N VAL A 155 -22.59 5.46 7.50
CA VAL A 155 -22.08 6.33 6.45
C VAL A 155 -22.68 7.72 6.63
N PRO A 156 -21.88 8.74 7.00
CA PRO A 156 -22.38 10.10 7.08
C PRO A 156 -23.02 10.54 5.76
N GLU A 157 -24.13 11.27 5.84
CA GLU A 157 -24.77 11.84 4.65
C GLU A 157 -23.74 12.68 3.85
N GLY A 158 -23.67 12.47 2.53
CA GLY A 158 -22.77 13.22 1.66
C GLY A 158 -21.40 12.58 1.42
N ILE A 159 -21.08 11.43 2.02
CA ILE A 159 -19.87 10.71 1.66
C ILE A 159 -20.04 10.09 0.27
N ASN A 160 -19.12 10.44 -0.62
CA ASN A 160 -18.96 9.82 -1.92
C ASN A 160 -17.78 8.84 -1.88
N MET A 161 -18.06 7.56 -1.97
CA MET A 161 -17.04 6.51 -2.09
C MET A 161 -16.58 6.36 -3.54
N LEU A 162 -15.45 5.71 -3.76
CA LEU A 162 -15.11 5.31 -5.11
C LEU A 162 -16.21 4.40 -5.68
N SER A 163 -16.53 4.58 -6.95
CA SER A 163 -17.42 3.64 -7.65
C SER A 163 -16.81 2.24 -7.60
N GLU A 164 -17.62 1.21 -7.77
CA GLU A 164 -17.15 -0.18 -7.76
C GLU A 164 -16.04 -0.41 -8.79
N ASN A 165 -16.23 0.10 -10.01
CA ASN A 165 -15.21 0.03 -11.06
C ASN A 165 -13.93 0.78 -10.68
N SER A 166 -14.03 1.99 -10.08
CA SER A 166 -12.86 2.76 -9.64
C SER A 166 -12.16 2.11 -8.47
N THR A 167 -12.88 1.45 -7.55
CA THR A 167 -12.29 0.63 -6.47
C THR A 167 -11.43 -0.48 -7.04
N THR A 168 -11.94 -1.25 -7.99
CA THR A 168 -11.19 -2.30 -8.67
C THR A 168 -10.00 -1.74 -9.44
N THR A 169 -10.23 -0.67 -10.22
CA THR A 169 -9.19 -0.06 -11.04
C THR A 169 -7.99 0.42 -10.22
N VAL A 170 -8.21 1.12 -9.09
CA VAL A 170 -7.09 1.63 -8.29
C VAL A 170 -6.29 0.50 -7.64
N VAL A 171 -6.95 -0.51 -7.12
CA VAL A 171 -6.29 -1.65 -6.48
C VAL A 171 -5.46 -2.44 -7.49
N ASP A 172 -6.06 -2.79 -8.63
CA ASP A 172 -5.37 -3.53 -9.70
C ASP A 172 -4.22 -2.71 -10.31
N PHE A 173 -4.39 -1.39 -10.42
CA PHE A 173 -3.35 -0.50 -10.89
C PHE A 173 -2.12 -0.52 -9.97
N ILE A 174 -2.30 -0.40 -8.65
CA ILE A 174 -1.17 -0.42 -7.70
C ILE A 174 -0.45 -1.78 -7.75
N VAL A 175 -1.20 -2.89 -7.77
CA VAL A 175 -0.62 -4.24 -7.84
C VAL A 175 0.11 -4.49 -9.17
N ALA A 176 -0.31 -3.85 -10.25
CA ALA A 176 0.34 -3.98 -11.56
C ALA A 176 1.63 -3.15 -11.70
N LEU A 177 1.88 -2.21 -10.80
CA LEU A 177 3.12 -1.42 -10.85
C LEU A 177 4.33 -2.27 -10.48
N PRO A 178 5.48 -2.08 -11.16
CA PRO A 178 6.73 -2.71 -10.75
C PRO A 178 7.09 -2.37 -9.31
N ASN A 179 7.43 -3.37 -8.51
CA ASN A 179 7.80 -3.21 -7.11
C ASN A 179 9.08 -3.99 -6.80
N GLY A 180 10.04 -3.35 -6.14
CA GLY A 180 11.34 -3.94 -5.82
C GLY A 180 12.28 -4.06 -7.02
N VAL A 181 13.31 -4.91 -6.88
CA VAL A 181 14.30 -5.17 -7.94
C VAL A 181 13.64 -5.93 -9.09
N GLN A 182 13.70 -5.38 -10.31
CA GLN A 182 13.13 -6.01 -11.50
C GLN A 182 14.17 -6.84 -12.27
N GLU A 183 15.40 -6.34 -12.36
CA GLU A 183 16.51 -7.00 -13.06
C GLU A 183 17.83 -6.74 -12.32
N MET A 184 18.75 -7.66 -12.42
CA MET A 184 20.13 -7.52 -11.92
C MET A 184 21.07 -7.28 -13.10
N SER A 185 22.08 -6.43 -12.88
CA SER A 185 23.16 -6.30 -13.87
C SER A 185 23.88 -7.63 -14.07
N LEU A 186 24.27 -7.90 -15.30
CA LEU A 186 25.09 -9.06 -15.67
C LEU A 186 26.59 -8.80 -15.50
N GLU A 187 26.97 -7.58 -15.07
CA GLU A 187 28.36 -7.16 -14.84
C GLU A 187 28.77 -7.35 -13.37
#